data_1f0c4be55fb91821fb33767e482e8714
#
_entry.id   1f0c4be55fb91821fb33767e482e8714
#
_cell.length_a   1.000
_cell.length_b   1.000
_cell.length_c   1.000
_cell.angle_alpha   90.00
_cell.angle_beta   90.00
_cell.angle_gamma   90.00
#
_symmetry.space_group_name_H-M   'P 1'
#
loop_
_entity.id
_entity.type
_entity.pdbx_description
1 polymer ?
#
loop_
_entity_poly.entity_id
_entity_poly.type
_entity_poly.pdbx_seq_one_letter_code
_entity_poly.pdbx_strand_id
1 'polypeptide(L)'
;VALDVNPSIELGVNKKEQVVLVTPKNEDGVKVIGDMKLKGSDLRVAVNAIIGSMLREGYISELANSILISVDSDDPIKSAEMQNRLSAEVKDMLDTGSFKGAVLSQTISNDPDTKRLAEQYGITEGKAQLIKQITENNAAHTFEELAGLSVNELNLIGESGNKSITN
;
A
#
# COMPACT_ATOMS: atom_id res chain seq x y z
N VAL A 1 5.97 3.36 6.70
CA VAL A 1 5.61 3.15 5.29
C VAL A 1 4.98 1.78 5.14
N ALA A 2 3.85 1.72 4.52
CA ALA A 2 3.17 0.47 4.20
C ALA A 2 3.07 0.30 2.68
N LEU A 3 3.29 -0.92 2.21
CA LEU A 3 3.16 -1.31 0.82
C LEU A 3 2.09 -2.40 0.73
N ASP A 4 1.00 -2.10 0.06
CA ASP A 4 -0.13 -3.02 -0.10
C ASP A 4 -0.41 -3.30 -1.57
N VAL A 5 -0.47 -4.59 -1.88
CA VAL A 5 -0.93 -5.09 -3.18
C VAL A 5 -1.97 -6.17 -2.84
N ASN A 6 -1.66 -7.42 -2.93
CA ASN A 6 -2.26 -8.51 -2.17
C ASN A 6 -1.34 -8.83 -0.99
N PRO A 7 0.01 -9.01 -1.23
CA PRO A 7 0.95 -8.93 -0.11
C PRO A 7 0.86 -7.58 0.60
N SER A 8 0.98 -7.59 1.92
CA SER A 8 0.97 -6.39 2.75
C SER A 8 2.20 -6.38 3.66
N ILE A 9 2.98 -5.30 3.59
CA ILE A 9 4.23 -5.16 4.33
C ILE A 9 4.31 -3.76 4.92
N GLU A 10 4.66 -3.67 6.19
CA GLU A 10 4.94 -2.40 6.85
C GLU A 10 6.44 -2.27 7.11
N LEU A 11 7.00 -1.10 6.84
CA LEU A 11 8.39 -0.75 7.10
C LEU A 11 8.44 0.38 8.10
N GLY A 12 9.13 0.15 9.22
CA GLY A 12 9.47 1.22 10.16
C GLY A 12 10.80 1.83 9.73
N VAL A 13 10.86 3.16 9.68
CA VAL A 13 12.06 3.89 9.28
C VAL A 13 12.45 4.92 10.32
N ASN A 14 13.75 5.16 10.47
CA ASN A 14 14.28 6.19 11.33
C ASN A 14 14.36 7.55 10.60
N LYS A 15 14.86 8.57 11.29
CA LYS A 15 14.99 9.93 10.73
C LYS A 15 15.91 10.01 9.52
N LYS A 16 16.83 9.05 9.37
CA LYS A 16 17.74 8.96 8.23
C LYS A 16 17.18 8.11 7.09
N GLU A 17 15.91 7.74 7.19
CA GLU A 17 15.21 6.88 6.23
C GLU A 17 15.87 5.51 6.06
N GLN A 18 16.41 4.98 7.15
CA GLN A 18 16.91 3.60 7.21
C GLN A 18 15.84 2.71 7.80
N VAL A 19 15.66 1.52 7.23
CA VAL A 19 14.69 0.56 7.71
C VAL A 19 15.14 -0.02 9.05
N VAL A 20 14.31 0.13 10.07
CA VAL A 20 14.57 -0.38 11.42
C VAL A 20 13.65 -1.52 11.81
N LEU A 21 12.53 -1.69 11.09
CA LEU A 21 11.55 -2.74 11.36
C LEU A 21 10.89 -3.16 10.05
N VAL A 22 10.72 -4.46 9.86
CA VAL A 22 10.02 -5.04 8.70
C VAL A 22 8.93 -5.95 9.25
N THR A 23 7.67 -5.63 8.96
CA THR A 23 6.52 -6.38 9.46
C THR A 23 5.65 -6.85 8.29
N PRO A 24 5.72 -8.13 7.89
CA PRO A 24 4.73 -8.67 6.96
C PRO A 24 3.38 -8.78 7.68
N LYS A 25 2.32 -8.34 7.04
CA LYS A 25 0.98 -8.32 7.63
C LYS A 25 0.14 -9.52 7.20
N ASN A 26 0.59 -10.28 6.20
CA ASN A 26 -0.09 -11.50 5.75
C ASN A 26 0.93 -12.51 5.21
N GLU A 27 0.44 -13.70 4.86
CA GLU A 27 1.30 -14.79 4.36
C GLU A 27 2.02 -14.41 3.06
N ASP A 28 1.36 -13.70 2.17
CA ASP A 28 1.97 -13.26 0.92
C ASP A 28 3.08 -12.24 1.17
N GLY A 29 2.92 -11.38 2.18
CA GLY A 29 3.98 -10.48 2.62
C GLY A 29 5.21 -11.24 3.10
N VAL A 30 5.01 -12.31 3.85
CA VAL A 30 6.10 -13.19 4.29
C VAL A 30 6.85 -13.79 3.08
N LYS A 31 6.11 -14.28 2.10
CA LYS A 31 6.70 -14.87 0.89
C LYS A 31 7.50 -13.83 0.08
N VAL A 32 6.99 -12.62 -0.02
CA VAL A 32 7.67 -11.54 -0.75
C VAL A 32 9.00 -11.19 -0.09
N ILE A 33 9.02 -11.06 1.23
CA ILE A 33 10.24 -10.77 1.97
C ILE A 33 11.23 -11.93 1.86
N GLY A 34 10.73 -13.17 2.03
CA GLY A 34 11.57 -14.38 1.94
C GLY A 34 12.79 -14.26 2.84
N ASP A 35 13.96 -14.49 2.27
CA ASP A 35 15.24 -14.42 2.98
C ASP A 35 15.92 -13.04 2.89
N MET A 36 15.26 -12.04 2.32
CA MET A 36 15.86 -10.73 2.16
C MET A 36 16.10 -10.07 3.52
N LYS A 37 17.28 -9.47 3.69
CA LYS A 37 17.66 -8.73 4.88
C LYS A 37 17.48 -7.25 4.61
N LEU A 38 16.28 -6.75 4.87
CA LEU A 38 15.92 -5.36 4.58
C LEU A 38 16.24 -4.41 5.72
N LYS A 39 16.32 -4.93 6.95
CA LYS A 39 16.63 -4.13 8.14
C LYS A 39 18.04 -3.57 8.03
N GLY A 40 18.18 -2.27 8.25
CA GLY A 40 19.45 -1.56 8.08
C GLY A 40 19.65 -0.96 6.70
N SER A 41 18.81 -1.32 5.73
CA SER A 41 18.89 -0.76 4.38
C SER A 41 18.24 0.62 4.31
N ASP A 42 18.66 1.41 3.32
CA ASP A 42 17.96 2.63 2.95
C ASP A 42 16.54 2.26 2.50
N LEU A 43 15.56 3.09 2.86
CA LEU A 43 14.16 2.88 2.49
C LEU A 43 13.98 2.66 1.00
N ARG A 44 14.65 3.46 0.16
CA ARG A 44 14.59 3.33 -1.29
C ARG A 44 15.05 1.93 -1.75
N VAL A 45 16.14 1.45 -1.20
CA VAL A 45 16.69 0.12 -1.53
C VAL A 45 15.72 -0.97 -1.11
N ALA A 46 15.14 -0.85 0.09
CA ALA A 46 14.18 -1.83 0.60
C ALA A 46 12.91 -1.86 -0.25
N VAL A 47 12.37 -0.69 -0.61
CA VAL A 47 11.18 -0.61 -1.47
C VAL A 47 11.45 -1.23 -2.84
N ASN A 48 12.59 -0.92 -3.46
CA ASN A 48 12.99 -1.51 -4.74
C ASN A 48 13.08 -3.03 -4.66
N ALA A 49 13.66 -3.56 -3.58
CA ALA A 49 13.80 -4.99 -3.38
C ALA A 49 12.44 -5.67 -3.20
N ILE A 50 11.54 -5.06 -2.45
CA ILE A 50 10.18 -5.57 -2.22
C ILE A 50 9.39 -5.59 -3.54
N ILE A 51 9.38 -4.48 -4.28
CA ILE A 51 8.69 -4.40 -5.56
C ILE A 51 9.26 -5.41 -6.55
N GLY A 52 10.58 -5.54 -6.61
CA GLY A 52 11.24 -6.54 -7.45
C GLY A 52 10.82 -7.97 -7.12
N SER A 53 10.71 -8.28 -5.82
CA SER A 53 10.21 -9.58 -5.37
C SER A 53 8.75 -9.80 -5.77
N MET A 54 7.90 -8.80 -5.60
CA MET A 54 6.49 -8.88 -6.00
C MET A 54 6.34 -9.16 -7.49
N LEU A 55 7.18 -8.53 -8.32
CA LEU A 55 7.18 -8.76 -9.76
C LEU A 55 7.63 -10.18 -10.10
N ARG A 56 8.72 -10.66 -9.49
CA ARG A 56 9.25 -12.00 -9.73
C ARG A 56 8.27 -13.11 -9.31
N GLU A 57 7.58 -12.89 -8.18
CA GLU A 57 6.64 -13.87 -7.64
C GLU A 57 5.24 -13.77 -8.28
N GLY A 58 5.04 -12.82 -9.19
CA GLY A 58 3.78 -12.68 -9.90
C GLY A 58 2.66 -11.98 -9.14
N TYR A 59 2.97 -11.34 -8.02
CA TYR A 59 1.97 -10.55 -7.26
C TYR A 59 1.60 -9.26 -7.96
N ILE A 60 2.53 -8.70 -8.74
CA ILE A 60 2.28 -7.56 -9.62
C ILE A 60 2.45 -8.06 -11.05
N SER A 61 1.41 -7.86 -11.89
CA SER A 61 1.38 -8.33 -13.26
C SER A 61 0.56 -7.36 -14.10
N GLU A 62 0.42 -7.61 -15.40
CA GLU A 62 -0.43 -6.80 -16.28
C GLU A 62 -1.89 -6.77 -15.81
N LEU A 63 -2.37 -7.84 -15.16
CA LEU A 63 -3.74 -7.97 -14.67
C LEU A 63 -3.93 -7.53 -13.23
N ALA A 64 -2.85 -7.50 -12.43
CA ALA A 64 -2.89 -7.12 -11.02
C ALA A 64 -1.74 -6.14 -10.77
N ASN A 65 -1.95 -4.89 -11.14
CA ASN A 65 -0.89 -3.89 -11.23
C ASN A 65 -1.09 -2.67 -10.33
N SER A 66 -1.99 -2.73 -9.38
CA SER A 66 -2.23 -1.61 -8.47
C SER A 66 -1.49 -1.83 -7.16
N ILE A 67 -0.79 -0.79 -6.71
CA ILE A 67 -0.12 -0.78 -5.41
C ILE A 67 -0.56 0.44 -4.62
N LEU A 68 -0.75 0.27 -3.32
CA LEU A 68 -1.03 1.35 -2.39
C LEU A 68 0.20 1.60 -1.52
N ILE A 69 0.66 2.85 -1.52
CA ILE A 69 1.75 3.30 -0.67
C ILE A 69 1.16 4.23 0.39
N SER A 70 1.35 3.90 1.65
CA SER A 70 0.84 4.70 2.77
C SER A 70 2.00 5.16 3.64
N VAL A 71 2.03 6.44 3.97
CA VAL A 71 3.09 7.04 4.75
C VAL A 71 2.50 7.64 6.02
N ASP A 72 3.07 7.24 7.17
CA ASP A 72 2.69 7.75 8.48
C ASP A 72 3.93 8.31 9.17
N SER A 73 3.85 9.55 9.64
CA SER A 73 4.88 10.16 10.47
C SER A 73 4.26 11.26 11.34
N ASP A 74 5.04 11.72 12.32
CA ASP A 74 4.61 12.79 13.22
C ASP A 74 4.62 14.16 12.54
N ASP A 75 5.30 14.29 11.40
CA ASP A 75 5.42 15.54 10.65
C ASP A 75 4.65 15.44 9.33
N PRO A 76 3.50 16.13 9.18
CA PRO A 76 2.70 16.07 7.96
C PRO A 76 3.45 16.53 6.70
N ILE A 77 4.37 17.47 6.84
CA ILE A 77 5.15 17.96 5.69
C ILE A 77 6.10 16.88 5.19
N LYS A 78 6.80 16.22 6.11
CA LYS A 78 7.71 15.11 5.78
C LYS A 78 6.95 13.91 5.22
N SER A 79 5.76 13.63 5.76
CA SER A 79 4.91 12.55 5.24
C SER A 79 4.51 12.82 3.79
N ALA A 80 4.10 14.04 3.48
CA ALA A 80 3.71 14.41 2.12
C ALA A 80 4.90 14.35 1.14
N GLU A 81 6.07 14.82 1.56
CA GLU A 81 7.28 14.76 0.74
C GLU A 81 7.68 13.31 0.45
N MET A 82 7.67 12.46 1.48
CA MET A 82 8.00 11.04 1.34
C MET A 82 6.98 10.32 0.45
N GLN A 83 5.68 10.60 0.63
CA GLN A 83 4.61 10.06 -0.21
C GLN A 83 4.86 10.37 -1.68
N ASN A 84 5.12 11.64 -2.00
CA ASN A 84 5.34 12.06 -3.38
C ASN A 84 6.59 11.42 -3.98
N ARG A 85 7.67 11.35 -3.23
CA ARG A 85 8.93 10.77 -3.69
C ARG A 85 8.79 9.26 -3.93
N LEU A 86 8.23 8.52 -2.98
CA LEU A 86 8.06 7.07 -3.12
C LEU A 86 7.08 6.74 -4.25
N SER A 87 6.00 7.50 -4.37
CA SER A 87 5.04 7.31 -5.45
C SER A 87 5.71 7.45 -6.82
N ALA A 88 6.53 8.49 -7.01
CA ALA A 88 7.26 8.71 -8.26
C ALA A 88 8.26 7.58 -8.54
N GLU A 89 9.03 7.16 -7.54
CA GLU A 89 10.02 6.10 -7.70
C GLU A 89 9.38 4.75 -8.05
N VAL A 90 8.29 4.39 -7.36
CA VAL A 90 7.58 3.13 -7.63
C VAL A 90 6.91 3.17 -8.99
N LYS A 91 6.33 4.31 -9.37
CA LYS A 91 5.72 4.49 -10.69
C LYS A 91 6.75 4.28 -11.79
N ASP A 92 7.95 4.85 -11.65
CA ASP A 92 9.03 4.65 -12.62
C ASP A 92 9.43 3.17 -12.72
N MET A 93 9.48 2.45 -11.62
CA MET A 93 9.78 1.02 -11.60
C MET A 93 8.73 0.18 -12.33
N LEU A 94 7.46 0.56 -12.21
CA LEU A 94 6.34 -0.19 -12.78
C LEU A 94 5.97 0.24 -14.20
N ASP A 95 6.46 1.39 -14.65
CA ASP A 95 6.13 1.94 -15.96
C ASP A 95 7.18 1.50 -16.99
N THR A 96 7.15 0.23 -17.37
CA THR A 96 8.12 -0.36 -18.30
C THR A 96 7.41 -0.93 -19.52
N GLY A 97 7.55 -0.25 -20.66
CA GLY A 97 7.05 -0.76 -21.94
C GLY A 97 5.55 -1.04 -21.95
N SER A 98 5.18 -2.33 -22.04
CA SER A 98 3.79 -2.77 -22.07
C SER A 98 3.12 -2.82 -20.69
N PHE A 99 3.90 -2.64 -19.61
CA PHE A 99 3.42 -2.74 -18.24
C PHE A 99 3.34 -1.35 -17.60
N LYS A 100 2.15 -0.96 -17.18
CA LYS A 100 1.92 0.31 -16.48
C LYS A 100 1.16 0.04 -15.19
N GLY A 101 1.87 0.18 -14.07
CA GLY A 101 1.26 -0.01 -12.76
C GLY A 101 0.45 1.21 -12.31
N ALA A 102 -0.67 0.96 -11.68
CA ALA A 102 -1.45 2.00 -11.00
C ALA A 102 -0.90 2.19 -9.59
N VAL A 103 -0.34 3.38 -9.32
CA VAL A 103 0.23 3.68 -8.01
C VAL A 103 -0.71 4.62 -7.26
N LEU A 104 -1.29 4.10 -6.18
CA LEU A 104 -2.10 4.88 -5.24
C LEU A 104 -1.22 5.24 -4.07
N SER A 105 -1.28 6.48 -3.61
CA SER A 105 -0.49 6.90 -2.46
C SER A 105 -1.29 7.80 -1.55
N GLN A 106 -0.97 7.77 -0.26
CA GLN A 106 -1.65 8.57 0.74
C GLN A 106 -0.76 8.77 1.96
N THR A 107 -1.07 9.79 2.75
CA THR A 107 -0.57 9.93 4.10
C THR A 107 -1.65 9.40 5.06
N ILE A 108 -1.22 8.87 6.20
CA ILE A 108 -2.14 8.33 7.18
C ILE A 108 -2.68 9.47 8.06
N SER A 109 -4.01 9.56 8.15
CA SER A 109 -4.67 10.40 9.13
C SER A 109 -4.73 9.64 10.46
N ASN A 110 -4.51 10.30 11.58
CA ASN A 110 -4.51 9.64 12.91
C ASN A 110 -5.94 9.44 13.42
N ASP A 111 -6.72 8.64 12.69
CA ASP A 111 -8.09 8.30 13.06
C ASP A 111 -8.09 7.01 13.92
N PRO A 112 -8.50 7.08 15.20
CA PRO A 112 -8.54 5.89 16.07
C PRO A 112 -9.44 4.79 15.54
N ASP A 113 -10.51 5.12 14.83
CA ASP A 113 -11.43 4.13 14.25
C ASP A 113 -10.74 3.33 13.13
N THR A 114 -9.98 4.01 12.28
CA THR A 114 -9.20 3.35 11.22
C THR A 114 -8.17 2.40 11.83
N LYS A 115 -7.48 2.83 12.88
CA LYS A 115 -6.51 2.00 13.60
C LYS A 115 -7.16 0.74 14.17
N ARG A 116 -8.31 0.90 14.81
CA ARG A 116 -9.08 -0.20 15.38
C ARG A 116 -9.50 -1.20 14.31
N LEU A 117 -9.99 -0.71 13.17
CA LEU A 117 -10.40 -1.57 12.05
C LEU A 117 -9.21 -2.32 11.45
N ALA A 118 -8.07 -1.67 11.32
CA ALA A 118 -6.85 -2.33 10.82
C ALA A 118 -6.44 -3.49 11.72
N GLU A 119 -6.47 -3.30 13.03
CA GLU A 119 -6.15 -4.35 14.00
C GLU A 119 -7.20 -5.47 13.97
N GLN A 120 -8.47 -5.12 13.90
CA GLN A 120 -9.58 -6.07 13.88
C GLN A 120 -9.50 -7.01 12.68
N TYR A 121 -9.16 -6.51 11.51
CA TYR A 121 -9.13 -7.29 10.26
C TYR A 121 -7.73 -7.76 9.88
N GLY A 122 -6.71 -7.44 10.66
CA GLY A 122 -5.33 -7.86 10.37
C GLY A 122 -4.75 -7.27 9.10
N ILE A 123 -5.11 -6.02 8.79
CA ILE A 123 -4.65 -5.28 7.60
C ILE A 123 -3.85 -4.04 8.04
N THR A 124 -3.20 -3.39 7.08
CA THR A 124 -2.47 -2.14 7.36
C THR A 124 -3.45 -0.99 7.60
N GLU A 125 -3.02 0.03 8.33
CA GLU A 125 -3.81 1.25 8.50
C GLU A 125 -4.09 1.92 7.15
N GLY A 126 -3.12 1.87 6.23
CA GLY A 126 -3.28 2.43 4.89
C GLY A 126 -4.39 1.77 4.10
N LYS A 127 -4.42 0.43 4.11
CA LYS A 127 -5.50 -0.32 3.47
C LYS A 127 -6.84 -0.03 4.14
N ALA A 128 -6.87 0.02 5.47
CA ALA A 128 -8.09 0.35 6.23
C ALA A 128 -8.60 1.76 5.88
N GLN A 129 -7.71 2.74 5.75
CA GLN A 129 -8.06 4.10 5.36
C GLN A 129 -8.67 4.14 3.96
N LEU A 130 -8.08 3.42 3.01
CA LEU A 130 -8.62 3.31 1.65
C LEU A 130 -10.02 2.69 1.66
N ILE A 131 -10.22 1.61 2.39
CA ILE A 131 -11.51 0.93 2.48
C ILE A 131 -12.57 1.86 3.09
N LYS A 132 -12.24 2.61 4.14
CA LYS A 132 -13.16 3.58 4.72
C LYS A 132 -13.60 4.62 3.70
N GLN A 133 -12.68 5.16 2.92
CA GLN A 133 -13.00 6.12 1.86
C GLN A 133 -13.96 5.53 0.83
N ILE A 134 -13.73 4.28 0.45
CA ILE A 134 -14.59 3.58 -0.51
C ILE A 134 -15.99 3.38 0.07
N THR A 135 -16.12 2.92 1.31
CA THR A 135 -17.42 2.67 1.95
C THR A 135 -18.19 3.96 2.22
N GLU A 136 -17.52 5.06 2.48
CA GLU A 136 -18.16 6.38 2.66
C GLU A 136 -18.74 6.89 1.35
N ASN A 137 -18.13 6.57 0.22
CA ASN A 137 -18.55 6.99 -1.11
C ASN A 137 -19.45 5.98 -1.81
N ASN A 138 -19.54 4.76 -1.29
CA ASN A 138 -20.31 3.68 -1.90
C ASN A 138 -20.91 2.77 -0.83
N ALA A 139 -22.17 3.03 -0.48
CA ALA A 139 -22.88 2.29 0.56
C ALA A 139 -23.24 0.86 0.18
N ALA A 140 -23.01 0.45 -1.06
CA ALA A 140 -23.30 -0.91 -1.53
C ALA A 140 -22.37 -1.96 -0.95
N HIS A 141 -21.20 -1.56 -0.41
CA HIS A 141 -20.20 -2.47 0.13
C HIS A 141 -19.94 -2.19 1.61
N THR A 142 -19.70 -3.26 2.36
CA THR A 142 -19.32 -3.15 3.78
C THR A 142 -17.80 -3.24 3.92
N PHE A 143 -17.28 -2.74 5.03
CA PHE A 143 -15.85 -2.84 5.34
C PHE A 143 -15.39 -4.30 5.35
N GLU A 144 -16.18 -5.20 5.95
CA GLU A 144 -15.86 -6.62 6.03
C GLU A 144 -15.67 -7.25 4.65
N GLU A 145 -16.56 -6.95 3.69
CA GLU A 145 -16.45 -7.44 2.32
C GLU A 145 -15.14 -7.00 1.67
N LEU A 146 -14.75 -5.74 1.87
CA LEU A 146 -13.61 -5.14 1.19
C LEU A 146 -12.27 -5.50 1.85
N ALA A 147 -12.28 -5.85 3.13
CA ALA A 147 -11.05 -6.14 3.88
C ALA A 147 -10.24 -7.31 3.29
N GLY A 148 -10.89 -8.27 2.66
CA GLY A 148 -10.24 -9.43 2.04
C GLY A 148 -9.79 -9.22 0.61
N LEU A 149 -10.04 -8.05 0.02
CA LEU A 149 -9.72 -7.80 -1.39
C LEU A 149 -8.31 -7.25 -1.57
N SER A 150 -7.76 -7.44 -2.78
CA SER A 150 -6.49 -6.83 -3.16
C SER A 150 -6.67 -5.34 -3.44
N VAL A 151 -5.56 -4.61 -3.48
CA VAL A 151 -5.60 -3.17 -3.81
C VAL A 151 -6.14 -2.95 -5.22
N ASN A 152 -5.80 -3.84 -6.16
CA ASN A 152 -6.32 -3.73 -7.52
C ASN A 152 -7.86 -3.82 -7.56
N GLU A 153 -8.42 -4.78 -6.82
CA GLU A 153 -9.88 -4.93 -6.70
C GLU A 153 -10.52 -3.73 -6.02
N LEU A 154 -9.89 -3.22 -4.94
CA LEU A 154 -10.35 -2.02 -4.24
C LEU A 154 -10.34 -0.79 -5.14
N ASN A 155 -9.29 -0.64 -5.94
CA ASN A 155 -9.18 0.47 -6.88
C ASN A 155 -10.30 0.44 -7.92
N LEU A 156 -10.61 -0.73 -8.45
CA LEU A 156 -11.70 -0.90 -9.41
C LEU A 156 -13.06 -0.55 -8.80
N ILE A 157 -13.32 -0.97 -7.58
CA ILE A 157 -14.56 -0.64 -6.86
C ILE A 157 -14.65 0.86 -6.60
N GLY A 158 -13.56 1.49 -6.17
CA GLY A 158 -13.51 2.92 -5.93
C GLY A 158 -13.78 3.74 -7.19
N GLU A 159 -13.20 3.35 -8.31
CA GLU A 159 -13.45 4.02 -9.59
C GLU A 159 -14.88 3.84 -10.05
N SER A 160 -15.44 2.65 -9.90
CA SER A 160 -16.84 2.35 -10.25
C SER A 160 -17.81 3.20 -9.42
N GLY A 161 -17.55 3.32 -8.11
CA GLY A 161 -18.34 4.16 -7.21
C GLY A 161 -18.29 5.64 -7.60
N ASN A 162 -17.10 6.14 -7.94
CA ASN A 162 -16.92 7.52 -8.38
C ASN A 162 -17.67 7.80 -9.70
N LYS A 163 -17.62 6.87 -10.63
CA LYS A 163 -18.36 6.98 -11.89
C LYS A 163 -19.86 7.03 -11.65
N SER A 164 -20.36 6.25 -10.71
CA SER A 164 -21.78 6.23 -10.36
C SER A 164 -22.23 7.56 -9.75
N ILE A 165 -21.36 8.21 -8.98
CA ILE A 165 -21.67 9.49 -8.33
C ILE A 165 -21.66 10.63 -9.35
N THR A 166 -20.81 10.56 -10.37
CA THR A 166 -20.67 11.62 -11.38
C THR A 166 -21.76 11.58 -12.46
N ASN A 167 -22.51 10.52 -12.53
CA ASN A 167 -23.65 10.39 -13.43
C ASN A 167 -24.96 10.80 -12.76
#